data_9f7d5dd97dd82a96a891bd77ca3e6830
#
_entry.id   9f7d5dd97dd82a96a891bd77ca3e6830
#
_cell.length_a   1.000
_cell.length_b   1.000
_cell.length_c   1.000
_cell.angle_alpha   90.00
_cell.angle_beta   90.00
_cell.angle_gamma   90.00
#
_symmetry.space_group_name_H-M   'P 1'
#
loop_
_entity.id
_entity.type
_entity.pdbx_description
1 polymer ?
#
loop_
_entity_poly.entity_id
_entity_poly.type
_entity_poly.pdbx_seq_one_letter_code
_entity_poly.pdbx_strand_id
1 'polypeptide(L)'
;MNNRIFETILLCVLFLILGSCKKSTPVSTSTTEQKSVVPVVCVYTLGAVNVDLQRAMMDSLRVHYPKCRMVGNIHLPDSALTTKRNDHRRYRADVLNKVLCRYKSDSTIVVGLTQADIGLDNFRGRAHSGIMGLASGIGTGVAVFSSYRPHGNGQLFSVMLHELGHAQGLRHCPDIKCMMQNAKGGNPFRKTNVFCDKCKKYMESKHWKL
;
A
#
# COMPACT_ATOMS: atom_id res chain seq x y z
N MET A 1 -38.26 53.48 -12.35
CA MET A 1 -39.76 53.44 -12.26
C MET A 1 -40.13 52.24 -11.46
N ASN A 2 -40.69 52.54 -10.30
CA ASN A 2 -41.70 51.81 -9.51
C ASN A 2 -41.40 50.41 -9.00
N ASN A 3 -41.15 50.30 -7.67
CA ASN A 3 -42.10 50.24 -6.54
C ASN A 3 -42.86 48.91 -6.49
N ARG A 4 -42.88 48.13 -5.40
CA ARG A 4 -43.30 48.28 -3.98
C ARG A 4 -43.03 46.92 -3.30
N ILE A 5 -42.38 46.79 -2.16
CA ILE A 5 -42.89 46.89 -0.79
C ILE A 5 -44.23 46.16 -0.59
N PHE A 6 -44.19 45.06 0.20
CA PHE A 6 -45.21 44.75 1.20
C PHE A 6 -44.61 43.93 2.36
N GLU A 7 -44.55 44.61 3.50
CA GLU A 7 -44.48 44.00 4.85
C GLU A 7 -45.85 43.42 5.23
N THR A 8 -45.85 42.42 6.07
CA THR A 8 -46.90 42.23 7.12
C THR A 8 -46.38 41.16 8.11
N ILE A 9 -45.91 41.58 9.29
CA ILE A 9 -46.56 41.62 10.62
C ILE A 9 -46.92 40.23 11.18
N LEU A 10 -46.09 39.76 12.15
CA LEU A 10 -46.29 39.57 13.57
C LEU A 10 -47.55 38.78 14.00
N LEU A 11 -47.37 37.60 14.57
CA LEU A 11 -48.15 37.19 15.74
C LEU A 11 -47.36 36.26 16.67
N CYS A 12 -47.01 36.78 17.85
CA CYS A 12 -46.55 36.02 19.01
C CYS A 12 -47.68 35.17 19.55
N VAL A 13 -47.44 33.87 19.75
CA VAL A 13 -48.21 33.09 20.70
C VAL A 13 -47.25 32.40 21.64
N LEU A 14 -47.24 32.91 22.84
CA LEU A 14 -46.54 32.42 24.03
C LEU A 14 -47.34 31.23 24.58
N PHE A 15 -46.81 30.04 24.45
CA PHE A 15 -47.30 28.88 25.21
C PHE A 15 -46.24 28.43 26.21
N LEU A 16 -46.44 28.84 27.47
CA LEU A 16 -45.79 28.26 28.61
C LEU A 16 -46.40 26.88 28.88
N ILE A 17 -45.63 25.83 28.64
CA ILE A 17 -45.94 24.51 29.20
C ILE A 17 -44.78 24.08 30.10
N LEU A 18 -45.06 24.08 31.40
CA LEU A 18 -44.29 23.43 32.44
C LEU A 18 -44.30 21.91 32.20
N GLY A 19 -43.20 21.38 31.73
CA GLY A 19 -43.01 19.93 31.46
C GLY A 19 -41.81 19.39 32.23
N SER A 20 -42.11 18.66 33.26
CA SER A 20 -41.28 17.88 34.18
C SER A 20 -39.99 17.33 33.60
N CYS A 21 -38.85 17.61 34.24
CA CYS A 21 -37.58 16.94 34.05
C CYS A 21 -37.72 15.45 34.34
N LYS A 22 -37.80 14.62 33.30
CA LYS A 22 -37.47 13.19 33.40
C LYS A 22 -35.95 13.05 33.28
N LYS A 23 -35.30 12.58 34.35
CA LYS A 23 -33.90 12.13 34.30
C LYS A 23 -33.78 11.05 33.23
N SER A 24 -33.10 11.35 32.15
CA SER A 24 -32.64 10.33 31.19
C SER A 24 -31.52 9.52 31.82
N THR A 25 -31.77 8.25 32.04
CA THR A 25 -30.75 7.23 32.32
C THR A 25 -29.67 7.25 31.23
N PRO A 26 -28.39 7.13 31.59
CA PRO A 26 -27.33 7.05 30.57
C PRO A 26 -27.53 5.76 29.76
N VAL A 27 -27.78 5.93 28.46
CA VAL A 27 -27.69 4.83 27.51
C VAL A 27 -26.25 4.35 27.52
N SER A 28 -26.03 3.14 28.01
CA SER A 28 -24.76 2.44 27.92
C SER A 28 -24.45 2.24 26.42
N THR A 29 -23.59 3.09 25.89
CA THR A 29 -23.01 2.90 24.57
C THR A 29 -22.13 1.66 24.66
N SER A 30 -22.64 0.51 24.23
CA SER A 30 -21.83 -0.67 24.02
C SER A 30 -20.86 -0.36 22.89
N THR A 31 -19.65 0.03 23.26
CA THR A 31 -18.52 0.09 22.36
C THR A 31 -18.23 -1.33 21.92
N THR A 32 -18.79 -1.73 20.78
CA THR A 32 -18.41 -2.98 20.12
C THR A 32 -16.95 -2.80 19.74
N GLU A 33 -16.03 -3.42 20.49
CA GLU A 33 -14.63 -3.55 20.07
C GLU A 33 -14.64 -4.24 18.71
N GLN A 34 -14.49 -3.47 17.67
CA GLN A 34 -14.25 -3.98 16.32
C GLN A 34 -12.89 -4.65 16.36
N LYS A 35 -12.88 -5.98 16.59
CA LYS A 35 -11.69 -6.82 16.54
C LYS A 35 -11.04 -6.57 15.18
N SER A 36 -9.92 -5.84 15.17
CA SER A 36 -9.20 -5.47 13.95
C SER A 36 -8.82 -6.75 13.21
N VAL A 37 -9.40 -6.94 12.04
CA VAL A 37 -9.12 -8.12 11.22
C VAL A 37 -7.70 -8.00 10.69
N VAL A 38 -6.83 -8.92 11.10
CA VAL A 38 -5.46 -9.02 10.56
C VAL A 38 -5.56 -9.32 9.06
N PRO A 39 -5.07 -8.44 8.17
CA PRO A 39 -5.21 -8.65 6.74
C PRO A 39 -4.38 -9.85 6.25
N VAL A 40 -4.79 -10.43 5.12
CA VAL A 40 -4.03 -11.49 4.44
C VAL A 40 -3.12 -10.85 3.40
N VAL A 41 -1.84 -11.19 3.39
CA VAL A 41 -0.94 -10.82 2.28
C VAL A 41 -1.17 -11.80 1.12
N CYS A 42 -1.77 -11.30 0.06
CA CYS A 42 -2.05 -12.03 -1.17
C CYS A 42 -0.96 -11.73 -2.21
N VAL A 43 -0.16 -12.72 -2.55
CA VAL A 43 0.90 -12.59 -3.55
C VAL A 43 0.40 -13.11 -4.89
N TYR A 44 0.53 -12.29 -5.93
CA TYR A 44 0.29 -12.65 -7.32
C TYR A 44 1.61 -12.65 -8.09
N THR A 45 1.79 -13.59 -8.99
CA THR A 45 2.84 -13.47 -10.01
C THR A 45 2.32 -12.66 -11.19
N LEU A 46 3.17 -11.85 -11.80
CA LEU A 46 2.87 -11.05 -12.98
C LEU A 46 3.74 -11.54 -14.13
N GLY A 47 3.13 -12.20 -15.12
CA GLY A 47 3.82 -12.89 -16.20
C GLY A 47 4.50 -14.17 -15.73
N ALA A 48 5.48 -14.64 -16.52
CA ALA A 48 6.25 -15.83 -16.17
C ALA A 48 7.18 -15.52 -14.97
N VAL A 49 7.06 -16.31 -13.92
CA VAL A 49 7.93 -16.27 -12.73
C VAL A 49 8.35 -17.69 -12.38
N ASN A 50 9.66 -17.89 -12.20
CA ASN A 50 10.21 -19.20 -11.83
C ASN A 50 9.60 -19.72 -10.52
N VAL A 51 9.24 -21.01 -10.46
CA VAL A 51 8.57 -21.63 -9.31
C VAL A 51 9.45 -21.64 -8.06
N ASP A 52 10.77 -21.84 -8.21
CA ASP A 52 11.69 -21.83 -7.08
C ASP A 52 11.81 -20.41 -6.48
N LEU A 53 11.78 -19.37 -7.31
CA LEU A 53 11.73 -18.00 -6.85
C LEU A 53 10.42 -17.72 -6.08
N GLN A 54 9.28 -18.17 -6.61
CA GLN A 54 8.00 -18.04 -5.92
C GLN A 54 8.05 -18.71 -4.54
N ARG A 55 8.57 -19.93 -4.48
CA ARG A 55 8.72 -20.69 -3.24
C ARG A 55 9.62 -19.95 -2.25
N ALA A 56 10.82 -19.55 -2.67
CA ALA A 56 11.77 -18.83 -1.82
C ALA A 56 11.18 -17.53 -1.24
N MET A 57 10.45 -16.75 -2.04
CA MET A 57 9.81 -15.53 -1.58
C MET A 57 8.68 -15.82 -0.59
N MET A 58 7.85 -16.82 -0.86
CA MET A 58 6.77 -17.20 0.05
C MET A 58 7.28 -17.78 1.37
N ASP A 59 8.33 -18.57 1.36
CA ASP A 59 8.91 -19.15 2.57
C ASP A 59 9.52 -18.04 3.44
N SER A 60 10.26 -17.10 2.85
CA SER A 60 10.76 -15.93 3.54
C SER A 60 9.61 -15.07 4.11
N LEU A 61 8.55 -14.86 3.34
CA LEU A 61 7.40 -14.07 3.79
C LEU A 61 6.68 -14.73 4.97
N ARG A 62 6.48 -16.05 4.94
CA ARG A 62 5.79 -16.79 6.01
C ARG A 62 6.49 -16.68 7.37
N VAL A 63 7.82 -16.59 7.38
CA VAL A 63 8.58 -16.38 8.62
C VAL A 63 8.19 -15.07 9.28
N HIS A 64 8.02 -14.01 8.49
CA HIS A 64 7.75 -12.67 8.99
C HIS A 64 6.26 -12.33 9.08
N TYR A 65 5.44 -12.95 8.23
CA TYR A 65 4.00 -12.72 8.18
C TYR A 65 3.26 -14.01 7.79
N PRO A 66 2.92 -14.87 8.77
CA PRO A 66 2.34 -16.19 8.50
C PRO A 66 1.00 -16.14 7.74
N LYS A 67 0.24 -15.04 7.91
CA LYS A 67 -1.05 -14.85 7.22
C LYS A 67 -0.86 -14.35 5.78
N CYS A 68 -0.18 -15.16 4.97
CA CYS A 68 0.10 -14.89 3.57
C CYS A 68 -0.17 -16.10 2.68
N ARG A 69 -0.45 -15.86 1.42
CA ARG A 69 -0.66 -16.92 0.42
C ARG A 69 -0.27 -16.47 -0.99
N MET A 70 0.22 -17.41 -1.80
CA MET A 70 0.25 -17.27 -3.25
C MET A 70 -1.18 -17.45 -3.78
N VAL A 71 -1.66 -16.54 -4.62
CA VAL A 71 -3.04 -16.58 -5.12
C VAL A 71 -3.11 -17.09 -6.54
N GLY A 72 -2.24 -16.62 -7.42
CA GLY A 72 -2.24 -17.02 -8.82
C GLY A 72 -1.35 -16.14 -9.69
N ASN A 73 -1.49 -16.35 -11.00
CA ASN A 73 -0.77 -15.58 -12.01
C ASN A 73 -1.68 -14.59 -12.71
N ILE A 74 -1.17 -13.40 -12.96
CA ILE A 74 -1.81 -12.34 -13.76
C ILE A 74 -0.93 -12.11 -14.98
N HIS A 75 -1.52 -12.06 -16.16
CA HIS A 75 -0.80 -11.72 -17.38
C HIS A 75 -0.28 -10.27 -17.31
N LEU A 76 0.95 -10.05 -17.78
CA LEU A 76 1.51 -8.70 -17.90
C LEU A 76 0.72 -7.93 -18.99
N PRO A 77 0.04 -6.83 -18.67
CA PRO A 77 -0.80 -6.13 -19.63
C PRO A 77 0.04 -5.36 -20.64
N ASP A 78 -0.31 -5.41 -21.92
CA ASP A 78 0.35 -4.65 -22.98
C ASP A 78 0.32 -3.14 -22.73
N SER A 79 -0.73 -2.65 -22.07
CA SER A 79 -0.85 -1.24 -21.67
C SER A 79 0.22 -0.77 -20.68
N ALA A 80 0.89 -1.71 -19.98
CA ALA A 80 2.01 -1.40 -19.11
C ALA A 80 3.36 -1.43 -19.84
N LEU A 81 3.40 -2.00 -21.04
CA LEU A 81 4.65 -2.15 -21.78
C LEU A 81 5.15 -0.81 -22.29
N THR A 82 6.41 -0.49 -22.02
CA THR A 82 7.15 0.60 -22.65
C THR A 82 8.35 0.02 -23.38
N THR A 83 8.54 0.43 -24.63
CA THR A 83 9.73 0.05 -25.41
C THR A 83 10.79 1.12 -25.22
N LYS A 84 11.97 0.71 -24.79
CA LYS A 84 13.14 1.58 -24.72
C LYS A 84 13.95 1.57 -26.00
N ARG A 85 14.89 2.54 -26.09
CA ARG A 85 15.98 2.45 -27.05
C ARG A 85 16.60 1.04 -26.99
N ASN A 86 16.85 0.41 -28.12
CA ASN A 86 17.37 -0.95 -28.28
C ASN A 86 16.39 -2.07 -27.88
N ASP A 87 15.11 -1.91 -28.14
CA ASP A 87 14.07 -2.94 -27.95
C ASP A 87 13.98 -3.55 -26.55
N HIS A 88 14.62 -2.92 -25.56
CA HIS A 88 14.50 -3.39 -24.17
C HIS A 88 13.09 -3.16 -23.63
N ARG A 89 12.39 -4.25 -23.37
CA ARG A 89 11.02 -4.24 -22.84
C ARG A 89 11.04 -3.94 -21.34
N ARG A 90 10.24 -2.95 -20.93
CA ARG A 90 10.02 -2.59 -19.53
C ARG A 90 8.56 -2.35 -19.29
N TYR A 91 8.08 -2.76 -18.13
CA TYR A 91 6.68 -2.57 -17.74
C TYR A 91 6.54 -1.44 -16.73
N ARG A 92 5.54 -0.61 -16.90
CA ARG A 92 5.22 0.49 -15.99
C ARG A 92 4.65 -0.04 -14.69
N ALA A 93 5.37 0.17 -13.60
CA ALA A 93 4.99 -0.31 -12.26
C ALA A 93 3.69 0.33 -11.74
N ASP A 94 3.43 1.60 -12.10
CA ASP A 94 2.17 2.28 -11.74
C ASP A 94 0.95 1.65 -12.43
N VAL A 95 1.10 1.18 -13.68
CA VAL A 95 0.03 0.46 -14.39
C VAL A 95 -0.16 -0.94 -13.80
N LEU A 96 0.92 -1.64 -13.46
CA LEU A 96 0.83 -2.94 -12.78
C LEU A 96 0.12 -2.81 -11.42
N ASN A 97 0.42 -1.77 -10.65
CA ASN A 97 -0.28 -1.49 -9.41
C ASN A 97 -1.78 -1.21 -9.60
N LYS A 98 -2.17 -0.51 -10.68
CA LYS A 98 -3.61 -0.32 -11.01
C LYS A 98 -4.31 -1.65 -11.29
N VAL A 99 -3.62 -2.61 -11.92
CA VAL A 99 -4.16 -3.96 -12.11
C VAL A 99 -4.31 -4.68 -10.78
N LEU A 100 -3.28 -4.65 -9.92
CA LEU A 100 -3.29 -5.27 -8.59
C LEU A 100 -4.37 -4.68 -7.66
N CYS A 101 -4.66 -3.38 -7.76
CA CYS A 101 -5.71 -2.73 -6.99
C CYS A 101 -7.10 -3.37 -7.17
N ARG A 102 -7.37 -4.01 -8.32
CA ARG A 102 -8.64 -4.70 -8.59
C ARG A 102 -8.86 -5.94 -7.71
N TYR A 103 -7.79 -6.48 -7.13
CA TYR A 103 -7.80 -7.66 -6.26
C TYR A 103 -7.75 -7.30 -4.78
N LYS A 104 -7.68 -5.99 -4.46
CA LYS A 104 -7.62 -5.49 -3.09
C LYS A 104 -9.01 -5.50 -2.45
N SER A 105 -9.08 -5.92 -1.20
CA SER A 105 -10.23 -5.74 -0.28
C SER A 105 -9.75 -5.16 1.05
N ASP A 106 -10.67 -4.81 1.94
CA ASP A 106 -10.33 -4.25 3.26
C ASP A 106 -9.55 -5.23 4.13
N SER A 107 -9.70 -6.53 3.88
CA SER A 107 -9.01 -7.59 4.62
C SER A 107 -7.76 -8.14 3.92
N THR A 108 -7.29 -7.50 2.84
CA THR A 108 -6.12 -7.98 2.08
C THR A 108 -5.07 -6.91 1.86
N ILE A 109 -3.82 -7.36 1.78
CA ILE A 109 -2.69 -6.62 1.22
C ILE A 109 -2.30 -7.37 -0.05
N VAL A 110 -2.21 -6.68 -1.17
CA VAL A 110 -1.97 -7.30 -2.48
C VAL A 110 -0.58 -6.93 -2.98
N VAL A 111 0.21 -7.93 -3.31
CA VAL A 111 1.56 -7.73 -3.88
C VAL A 111 1.74 -8.52 -5.17
N GLY A 112 2.42 -7.89 -6.12
CA GLY A 112 2.81 -8.49 -7.39
C GLY A 112 4.31 -8.78 -7.44
N LEU A 113 4.67 -10.04 -7.72
CA LEU A 113 6.04 -10.47 -8.02
C LEU A 113 6.18 -10.68 -9.51
N THR A 114 7.21 -10.08 -10.12
CA THR A 114 7.56 -10.31 -11.54
C THR A 114 9.06 -10.51 -11.74
N GLN A 115 9.44 -11.17 -12.83
CA GLN A 115 10.83 -11.23 -13.29
C GLN A 115 11.09 -10.23 -14.43
N ALA A 116 10.05 -9.59 -14.95
CA ALA A 116 10.21 -8.56 -15.97
C ALA A 116 10.83 -7.29 -15.41
N ASP A 117 11.58 -6.55 -16.24
CA ASP A 117 12.05 -5.21 -15.88
C ASP A 117 10.87 -4.27 -15.66
N ILE A 118 10.85 -3.55 -14.54
CA ILE A 118 9.83 -2.56 -14.24
C ILE A 118 10.42 -1.17 -14.12
N GLY A 119 9.60 -0.18 -14.40
CA GLY A 119 10.02 1.21 -14.34
C GLY A 119 8.89 2.17 -14.08
N LEU A 120 9.26 3.43 -13.96
CA LEU A 120 8.33 4.53 -13.79
C LEU A 120 8.73 5.65 -14.74
N ASP A 121 7.76 6.18 -15.49
CA ASP A 121 7.98 7.30 -16.38
C ASP A 121 8.16 8.60 -15.58
N ASN A 122 9.07 9.45 -16.07
CA ASN A 122 9.37 10.74 -15.45
C ASN A 122 9.83 10.68 -13.97
N PHE A 123 10.30 9.52 -13.53
CA PHE A 123 10.81 9.38 -12.18
C PHE A 123 12.07 10.24 -12.00
N ARG A 124 11.99 11.25 -11.14
CA ARG A 124 13.07 12.23 -10.90
C ARG A 124 13.58 12.92 -12.16
N GLY A 125 12.69 13.32 -13.06
CA GLY A 125 13.04 13.99 -14.31
C GLY A 125 13.71 13.09 -15.34
N ARG A 126 13.77 11.78 -15.12
CA ARG A 126 14.30 10.80 -16.05
C ARG A 126 13.17 10.03 -16.70
N ALA A 127 13.09 10.08 -18.01
CA ALA A 127 12.18 9.22 -18.77
C ALA A 127 12.54 7.74 -18.55
N HIS A 128 11.52 6.88 -18.36
CA HIS A 128 11.66 5.43 -18.29
C HIS A 128 12.68 4.90 -17.27
N SER A 129 12.71 5.47 -16.07
CA SER A 129 13.63 5.01 -15.00
C SER A 129 13.27 3.61 -14.53
N GLY A 130 14.27 2.71 -14.53
CA GLY A 130 14.11 1.36 -13.94
C GLY A 130 14.10 1.42 -12.42
N ILE A 131 13.20 0.64 -11.82
CA ILE A 131 13.05 0.51 -10.37
C ILE A 131 13.01 -0.96 -9.95
N MET A 132 13.16 -1.24 -8.67
CA MET A 132 13.07 -2.59 -8.12
C MET A 132 11.68 -2.92 -7.59
N GLY A 133 10.96 -1.91 -7.10
CA GLY A 133 9.61 -2.04 -6.60
C GLY A 133 8.90 -0.69 -6.57
N LEU A 134 7.59 -0.73 -6.34
CA LEU A 134 6.73 0.44 -6.18
C LEU A 134 5.48 0.06 -5.38
N ALA A 135 5.24 0.71 -4.25
CA ALA A 135 3.92 0.71 -3.64
C ALA A 135 2.98 1.65 -4.41
N SER A 136 1.70 1.30 -4.50
CA SER A 136 0.69 2.14 -5.17
C SER A 136 0.48 3.48 -4.48
N GLY A 137 0.88 3.56 -3.22
CA GLY A 137 0.84 4.73 -2.36
C GLY A 137 1.03 4.32 -0.90
N ILE A 138 1.25 5.32 -0.02
CA ILE A 138 1.45 5.06 1.40
C ILE A 138 0.11 4.61 2.03
N GLY A 139 0.10 3.40 2.61
CA GLY A 139 -1.08 2.84 3.27
C GLY A 139 -2.15 2.27 2.35
N THR A 140 -1.90 2.17 1.05
CA THR A 140 -2.89 1.65 0.08
C THR A 140 -3.08 0.14 0.13
N GLY A 141 -2.15 -0.60 0.72
CA GLY A 141 -2.16 -2.07 0.77
C GLY A 141 -1.83 -2.74 -0.57
N VAL A 142 -1.22 -2.03 -1.52
CA VAL A 142 -0.86 -2.59 -2.84
C VAL A 142 0.57 -2.22 -3.21
N ALA A 143 1.34 -3.20 -3.71
CA ALA A 143 2.70 -2.99 -4.20
C ALA A 143 3.08 -3.98 -5.29
N VAL A 144 4.03 -3.62 -6.13
CA VAL A 144 4.70 -4.50 -7.09
C VAL A 144 6.21 -4.47 -6.89
N PHE A 145 6.87 -5.61 -7.09
CA PHE A 145 8.32 -5.70 -7.06
C PHE A 145 8.84 -6.70 -8.10
N SER A 146 10.08 -6.50 -8.52
CA SER A 146 10.69 -7.27 -9.60
C SER A 146 12.04 -7.84 -9.18
N SER A 147 12.30 -9.08 -9.55
CA SER A 147 13.60 -9.74 -9.39
C SER A 147 14.62 -9.35 -10.47
N TYR A 148 14.25 -8.54 -11.45
CA TYR A 148 15.13 -8.19 -12.57
C TYR A 148 16.42 -7.48 -12.14
N ARG A 149 16.36 -6.60 -11.13
CA ARG A 149 17.50 -5.77 -10.70
C ARG A 149 18.17 -6.20 -9.40
N PRO A 150 17.45 -6.78 -8.43
CA PRO A 150 18.07 -7.26 -7.20
C PRO A 150 19.09 -8.37 -7.45
N HIS A 151 20.15 -8.39 -6.66
CA HIS A 151 21.15 -9.45 -6.68
C HIS A 151 20.79 -10.53 -5.64
N GLY A 152 20.15 -11.59 -6.12
CA GLY A 152 19.74 -12.73 -5.29
C GLY A 152 18.48 -12.49 -4.44
N ASN A 153 18.02 -13.61 -3.85
CA ASN A 153 16.72 -13.65 -3.15
C ASN A 153 16.67 -12.78 -1.89
N GLY A 154 17.76 -12.65 -1.15
CA GLY A 154 17.81 -11.83 0.06
C GLY A 154 17.59 -10.34 -0.24
N GLN A 155 18.20 -9.83 -1.32
CA GLN A 155 17.98 -8.44 -1.72
C GLN A 155 16.55 -8.24 -2.25
N LEU A 156 16.05 -9.18 -3.03
CA LEU A 156 14.67 -9.15 -3.53
C LEU A 156 13.66 -9.14 -2.38
N PHE A 157 13.91 -9.94 -1.34
CA PHE A 157 13.08 -9.97 -0.15
C PHE A 157 13.11 -8.64 0.60
N SER A 158 14.28 -7.99 0.69
CA SER A 158 14.40 -6.64 1.26
C SER A 158 13.61 -5.61 0.47
N VAL A 159 13.61 -5.68 -0.87
CA VAL A 159 12.75 -4.85 -1.73
C VAL A 159 11.29 -5.10 -1.43
N MET A 160 10.86 -6.37 -1.36
CA MET A 160 9.48 -6.72 -1.04
C MET A 160 9.04 -6.14 0.33
N LEU A 161 9.87 -6.28 1.36
CA LEU A 161 9.57 -5.73 2.69
C LEU A 161 9.50 -4.20 2.69
N HIS A 162 10.36 -3.53 1.93
CA HIS A 162 10.32 -2.08 1.76
C HIS A 162 9.00 -1.62 1.15
N GLU A 163 8.60 -2.24 0.04
CA GLU A 163 7.34 -1.88 -0.64
C GLU A 163 6.11 -2.23 0.20
N LEU A 164 6.16 -3.35 0.94
CA LEU A 164 5.13 -3.71 1.91
C LEU A 164 5.08 -2.71 3.07
N GLY A 165 6.22 -2.19 3.50
CA GLY A 165 6.29 -1.09 4.48
C GLY A 165 5.51 0.13 4.00
N HIS A 166 5.74 0.56 2.76
CA HIS A 166 4.98 1.66 2.15
C HIS A 166 3.50 1.33 1.99
N ALA A 167 3.19 0.14 1.48
CA ALA A 167 1.81 -0.31 1.30
C ALA A 167 1.00 -0.30 2.61
N GLN A 168 1.68 -0.47 3.76
CA GLN A 168 1.07 -0.46 5.08
C GLN A 168 1.21 0.86 5.86
N GLY A 169 1.80 1.90 5.28
CA GLY A 169 1.79 3.24 5.83
C GLY A 169 3.14 3.82 6.23
N LEU A 170 4.24 3.06 6.17
CA LEU A 170 5.56 3.61 6.40
C LEU A 170 5.97 4.56 5.27
N ARG A 171 6.48 5.72 5.65
CA ARG A 171 7.18 6.64 4.74
C ARG A 171 8.67 6.31 4.71
N HIS A 172 9.41 6.92 3.78
CA HIS A 172 10.86 6.84 3.82
C HIS A 172 11.41 7.30 5.17
N CYS A 173 12.34 6.53 5.70
CA CYS A 173 13.04 6.84 6.95
C CYS A 173 14.27 7.71 6.68
N PRO A 174 14.56 8.72 7.51
CA PRO A 174 15.78 9.49 7.40
C PRO A 174 17.04 8.71 7.82
N ASP A 175 16.89 7.65 8.60
CA ASP A 175 18.01 6.80 9.03
C ASP A 175 18.55 6.02 7.82
N ILE A 176 19.82 6.28 7.49
CA ILE A 176 20.52 5.67 6.36
C ILE A 176 20.81 4.17 6.56
N LYS A 177 20.69 3.68 7.79
CA LYS A 177 20.83 2.25 8.13
C LYS A 177 19.51 1.51 8.09
N CYS A 178 18.39 2.21 7.94
CA CYS A 178 17.07 1.62 7.90
C CYS A 178 16.73 1.13 6.49
N MET A 179 16.13 -0.05 6.39
CA MET A 179 15.58 -0.59 5.15
C MET A 179 14.60 0.38 4.46
N MET A 180 13.87 1.20 5.23
CA MET A 180 12.94 2.21 4.68
C MET A 180 13.62 3.49 4.20
N GLN A 181 14.95 3.55 4.10
CA GLN A 181 15.64 4.72 3.57
C GLN A 181 15.24 5.01 2.11
N ASN A 182 15.29 6.28 1.73
CA ASN A 182 15.06 6.66 0.32
C ASN A 182 16.28 6.26 -0.53
N ALA A 183 16.06 5.47 -1.54
CA ALA A 183 17.11 4.98 -2.45
C ALA A 183 17.87 6.10 -3.21
N LYS A 184 17.26 7.30 -3.37
CA LYS A 184 17.83 8.46 -4.10
C LYS A 184 18.43 8.10 -5.47
N GLY A 185 17.89 7.03 -6.12
CA GLY A 185 18.37 6.51 -7.41
C GLY A 185 19.49 5.47 -7.31
N GLY A 186 19.93 5.11 -6.11
CA GLY A 186 20.86 4.02 -5.85
C GLY A 186 20.16 2.71 -5.48
N ASN A 187 20.93 1.77 -4.93
CA ASN A 187 20.43 0.52 -4.39
C ASN A 187 20.85 0.38 -2.91
N PRO A 188 20.04 0.86 -1.97
CA PRO A 188 20.34 0.81 -0.55
C PRO A 188 20.39 -0.62 0.01
N PHE A 189 19.65 -1.56 -0.60
CA PHE A 189 19.56 -2.95 -0.16
C PHE A 189 20.82 -3.78 -0.32
N ARG A 190 21.89 -3.21 -0.89
CA ARG A 190 23.23 -3.83 -0.85
C ARG A 190 23.89 -3.74 0.52
N LYS A 191 23.48 -2.75 1.34
CA LYS A 191 24.11 -2.44 2.63
C LYS A 191 23.16 -2.56 3.81
N THR A 192 21.85 -2.53 3.57
CA THR A 192 20.83 -2.41 4.60
C THR A 192 19.68 -3.35 4.30
N ASN A 193 19.41 -4.26 5.22
CA ASN A 193 18.35 -5.26 5.14
C ASN A 193 17.52 -5.34 6.43
N VAL A 194 17.62 -4.34 7.31
CA VAL A 194 16.92 -4.29 8.60
C VAL A 194 16.14 -2.98 8.76
N PHE A 195 15.06 -3.04 9.50
CA PHE A 195 14.36 -1.83 9.94
C PHE A 195 15.07 -1.23 11.16
N CYS A 196 15.09 0.10 11.28
CA CYS A 196 15.41 0.73 12.56
C CYS A 196 14.28 0.47 13.57
N ASP A 197 14.56 0.69 14.87
CA ASP A 197 13.61 0.38 15.95
C ASP A 197 12.23 1.02 15.75
N LYS A 198 12.20 2.27 15.27
CA LYS A 198 10.93 2.97 15.00
C LYS A 198 10.12 2.29 13.90
N CYS A 199 10.75 1.97 12.77
CA CYS A 199 10.08 1.31 11.66
C CYS A 199 9.71 -0.14 11.99
N LYS A 200 10.56 -0.84 12.73
CA LYS A 200 10.30 -2.17 13.24
C LYS A 200 9.06 -2.20 14.13
N LYS A 201 8.99 -1.35 15.17
CA LYS A 201 7.82 -1.24 16.05
C LYS A 201 6.54 -0.92 15.28
N TYR A 202 6.63 -0.07 14.26
CA TYR A 202 5.48 0.21 13.40
C TYR A 202 5.00 -1.04 12.65
N MET A 203 5.92 -1.79 12.02
CA MET A 203 5.56 -3.02 11.31
C MET A 203 5.04 -4.10 12.25
N GLU A 204 5.64 -4.23 13.45
CA GLU A 204 5.15 -5.14 14.50
C GLU A 204 3.71 -4.80 14.91
N SER A 205 3.36 -3.51 14.99
CA SER A 205 1.96 -3.07 15.22
C SER A 205 1.00 -3.44 14.10
N LYS A 206 1.55 -3.81 12.93
CA LYS A 206 0.83 -4.35 11.76
C LYS A 206 0.94 -5.87 11.65
N HIS A 207 1.27 -6.54 12.75
CA HIS A 207 1.38 -8.00 12.90
C HIS A 207 2.57 -8.66 12.20
N TRP A 208 3.61 -7.89 11.85
CA TRP A 208 4.87 -8.44 11.34
C TRP A 208 5.74 -8.98 12.49
N LYS A 209 6.48 -10.02 12.21
CA LYS A 209 7.53 -10.59 13.08
C LYS A 209 8.90 -10.23 12.46
N LEU A 210 9.58 -9.24 13.03
CA LEU A 210 10.82 -8.66 12.48
C LEU A 210 11.98 -8.68 13.48
#